data_ac596ef94e07b9b4dcd1082af88220bf
#
_entry.id   ac596ef94e07b9b4dcd1082af88220bf
#
_cell.length_a   1.000
_cell.length_b   1.000
_cell.length_c   1.000
_cell.angle_alpha   90.00
_cell.angle_beta   90.00
_cell.angle_gamma   90.00
#
_symmetry.space_group_name_H-M   'P 1'
#
loop_
_entity.id
_entity.type
_entity.pdbx_description
1 polymer ?
#
loop_
_entity_poly.entity_id
_entity_poly.type
_entity_poly.pdbx_seq_one_letter_code
_entity_poly.pdbx_strand_id
1 'polypeptide(L)'
;FDDLDNDESRIIIPLKDRNKIFGFQGRSLDPKNKLRYITIMLDEEAPKIYGLDKVNKNSTVYVVEGPFDSLFLENCVAMAGADLDLRSFGWSDYICVYDNEPRSREIVKRIDKTIDRGGKVVIWPKDIGQKDINDMFNAGINVQSMVESNSYQGLKAKVQLNKWKRV
;
A
#
# COMPACT_ATOMS: atom_id res chain seq x y z
N PHE A 1 -24.83 -4.83 -18.55
CA PHE A 1 -24.47 -3.39 -18.66
C PHE A 1 -25.66 -2.45 -18.37
N ASP A 2 -26.79 -3.01 -17.95
CA ASP A 2 -28.02 -2.23 -17.71
C ASP A 2 -28.15 -1.64 -16.30
N ASP A 3 -27.12 -1.78 -15.45
CA ASP A 3 -27.08 -1.25 -14.06
C ASP A 3 -26.20 0.00 -13.91
N LEU A 4 -25.95 0.75 -14.98
CA LEU A 4 -25.22 2.01 -14.93
C LEU A 4 -26.10 3.22 -14.58
N ASP A 5 -27.28 3.00 -14.02
CA ASP A 5 -28.19 4.07 -13.56
C ASP A 5 -27.72 4.83 -12.31
N ASN A 6 -26.57 4.47 -11.76
CA ASN A 6 -25.89 5.27 -10.74
C ASN A 6 -24.68 5.96 -11.37
N ASP A 7 -24.90 7.18 -11.82
CA ASP A 7 -23.88 8.15 -12.30
C ASP A 7 -22.91 8.51 -11.16
N GLU A 8 -22.12 7.53 -10.73
CA GLU A 8 -21.16 7.72 -9.67
C GLU A 8 -19.82 8.18 -10.24
N SER A 9 -19.46 9.42 -9.93
CA SER A 9 -18.17 9.97 -10.34
C SER A 9 -17.02 9.27 -9.63
N ARG A 10 -16.03 8.79 -10.41
CA ARG A 10 -14.83 8.11 -9.93
C ARG A 10 -13.57 8.72 -10.52
N ILE A 11 -12.52 8.81 -9.72
CA ILE A 11 -11.16 9.07 -10.22
C ILE A 11 -10.63 7.77 -10.81
N ILE A 12 -10.21 7.85 -12.08
CA ILE A 12 -9.60 6.70 -12.78
C ILE A 12 -8.09 6.72 -12.58
N ILE A 13 -7.58 5.63 -12.03
CA ILE A 13 -6.17 5.44 -11.70
C ILE A 13 -5.64 4.30 -12.58
N PRO A 14 -4.84 4.59 -13.65
CA PRO A 14 -4.34 3.55 -14.53
C PRO A 14 -3.27 2.69 -13.86
N LEU A 15 -3.37 1.38 -14.03
CA LEU A 15 -2.35 0.42 -13.68
C LEU A 15 -1.53 0.16 -14.94
N LYS A 16 -0.25 0.50 -14.92
CA LYS A 16 0.62 0.42 -16.10
C LYS A 16 2.06 0.08 -15.75
N ASP A 17 2.75 -0.53 -16.70
CA ASP A 17 4.20 -0.67 -16.72
C ASP A 17 4.70 -0.14 -18.07
N ARG A 18 5.68 0.77 -18.05
CA ARG A 18 6.17 1.49 -19.24
C ARG A 18 5.00 2.13 -20.00
N ASN A 19 4.78 1.73 -21.27
CA ASN A 19 3.72 2.26 -22.12
C ASN A 19 2.48 1.36 -22.20
N LYS A 20 2.44 0.23 -21.48
CA LYS A 20 1.30 -0.69 -21.48
C LYS A 20 0.42 -0.45 -20.29
N ILE A 21 -0.86 -0.11 -20.52
CA ILE A 21 -1.90 -0.12 -19.49
C ILE A 21 -2.45 -1.54 -19.44
N PHE A 22 -2.46 -2.16 -18.26
CA PHE A 22 -2.97 -3.52 -18.03
C PHE A 22 -4.21 -3.55 -17.13
N GLY A 23 -4.62 -2.41 -16.62
CA GLY A 23 -5.83 -2.27 -15.81
C GLY A 23 -6.02 -0.85 -15.33
N PHE A 24 -7.07 -0.63 -14.56
CA PHE A 24 -7.30 0.62 -13.86
C PHE A 24 -8.10 0.39 -12.60
N GLN A 25 -7.97 1.33 -11.68
CA GLN A 25 -8.74 1.38 -10.46
C GLN A 25 -9.61 2.63 -10.46
N GLY A 26 -10.89 2.48 -10.16
CA GLY A 26 -11.84 3.58 -10.02
C GLY A 26 -12.09 3.90 -8.56
N ARG A 27 -11.66 5.06 -8.07
CA ARG A 27 -11.93 5.57 -6.72
C ARG A 27 -13.18 6.41 -6.70
N SER A 28 -14.21 6.01 -5.92
CA SER A 28 -15.41 6.83 -5.71
C SER A 28 -15.08 8.19 -5.11
N LEU A 29 -15.71 9.25 -5.63
CA LEU A 29 -15.66 10.59 -5.05
C LEU A 29 -16.65 10.76 -3.90
N ASP A 30 -17.65 9.87 -3.78
CA ASP A 30 -18.56 9.87 -2.65
C ASP A 30 -17.92 9.15 -1.45
N PRO A 31 -17.63 9.85 -0.32
CA PRO A 31 -17.04 9.25 0.87
C PRO A 31 -17.98 8.24 1.57
N LYS A 32 -19.29 8.28 1.29
CA LYS A 32 -20.29 7.38 1.86
C LYS A 32 -20.44 6.09 1.06
N ASN A 33 -19.88 6.03 -0.14
CA ASN A 33 -19.97 4.84 -0.97
C ASN A 33 -19.21 3.69 -0.32
N LYS A 34 -19.90 2.57 -0.09
CA LYS A 34 -19.31 1.35 0.48
C LYS A 34 -18.26 0.73 -0.45
N LEU A 35 -18.47 0.84 -1.76
CA LEU A 35 -17.54 0.36 -2.78
C LEU A 35 -16.56 1.48 -3.17
N ARG A 36 -15.64 1.78 -2.28
CA ARG A 36 -14.69 2.88 -2.45
C ARG A 36 -13.77 2.69 -3.65
N TYR A 37 -13.35 1.47 -3.94
CA TYR A 37 -12.48 1.13 -5.06
C TYR A 37 -13.07 0.00 -5.89
N ILE A 38 -13.01 0.15 -7.21
CA ILE A 38 -13.29 -0.89 -8.19
C ILE A 38 -12.01 -1.08 -9.01
N THR A 39 -11.54 -2.32 -9.15
CA THR A 39 -10.37 -2.63 -9.98
C THR A 39 -10.81 -3.45 -11.18
N ILE A 40 -10.48 -2.99 -12.38
CA ILE A 40 -10.74 -3.66 -13.65
C ILE A 40 -9.40 -3.98 -14.29
N MET A 41 -9.15 -5.26 -14.56
CA MET A 41 -7.96 -5.72 -15.26
C MET A 41 -8.27 -5.93 -16.74
N LEU A 42 -7.42 -5.37 -17.61
CA LEU A 42 -7.43 -5.60 -19.04
C LEU A 42 -6.53 -6.81 -19.43
N ASP A 43 -5.60 -7.12 -18.54
CA ASP A 43 -4.69 -8.26 -18.61
C ASP A 43 -4.71 -8.91 -17.21
N GLU A 44 -5.41 -10.04 -17.08
CA GLU A 44 -5.61 -10.70 -15.79
C GLU A 44 -4.33 -11.32 -15.22
N GLU A 45 -3.35 -11.61 -16.08
CA GLU A 45 -2.04 -12.12 -15.67
C GLU A 45 -1.11 -11.02 -15.13
N ALA A 46 -1.44 -9.76 -15.41
CA ALA A 46 -0.65 -8.64 -14.92
C ALA A 46 -0.85 -8.41 -13.41
N PRO A 47 0.20 -7.95 -12.71
CA PRO A 47 0.09 -7.69 -11.27
C PRO A 47 -0.81 -6.48 -10.99
N LYS A 48 -1.66 -6.59 -9.98
CA LYS A 48 -2.50 -5.47 -9.50
C LYS A 48 -1.67 -4.48 -8.68
N ILE A 49 -0.76 -3.77 -9.34
CA ILE A 49 0.12 -2.78 -8.72
C ILE A 49 0.04 -1.46 -9.49
N TYR A 50 -0.10 -0.37 -8.75
CA TYR A 50 0.04 1.00 -9.24
C TYR A 50 1.48 1.47 -9.11
N GLY A 51 1.99 2.20 -10.10
CA GLY A 51 3.29 2.90 -10.04
C GLY A 51 4.48 2.10 -10.55
N LEU A 52 4.29 0.90 -11.13
CA LEU A 52 5.39 0.07 -11.67
C LEU A 52 6.23 0.81 -12.73
N ASP A 53 5.61 1.69 -13.51
CA ASP A 53 6.24 2.46 -14.57
C ASP A 53 7.25 3.51 -14.07
N LYS A 54 7.22 3.81 -12.76
CA LYS A 54 8.08 4.83 -12.12
C LYS A 54 9.15 4.26 -11.20
N VAL A 55 9.14 2.94 -10.98
CA VAL A 55 10.03 2.30 -10.01
C VAL A 55 11.48 2.28 -10.47
N ASN A 56 12.35 2.79 -9.63
CA ASN A 56 13.78 2.51 -9.70
C ASN A 56 14.09 1.22 -8.92
N LYS A 57 14.35 0.13 -9.65
CA LYS A 57 14.59 -1.20 -9.07
C LYS A 57 15.89 -1.31 -8.28
N ASN A 58 16.82 -0.36 -8.45
CA ASN A 58 18.11 -0.34 -7.77
C ASN A 58 18.09 0.42 -6.45
N SER A 59 16.95 1.01 -6.10
CA SER A 59 16.73 1.73 -4.84
C SER A 59 15.66 1.00 -4.02
N THR A 60 15.58 1.27 -2.73
CA THR A 60 14.49 0.74 -1.88
C THR A 60 13.14 1.15 -2.45
N VAL A 61 12.25 0.17 -2.64
CA VAL A 61 10.87 0.36 -3.10
C VAL A 61 9.94 0.31 -1.90
N TYR A 62 9.16 1.37 -1.70
CA TYR A 62 8.10 1.36 -0.69
C TYR A 62 6.83 0.77 -1.29
N VAL A 63 6.17 -0.08 -0.53
CA VAL A 63 4.96 -0.79 -0.98
C VAL A 63 3.83 -0.48 -0.02
N VAL A 64 2.88 0.34 -0.45
CA VAL A 64 1.72 0.77 0.34
C VAL A 64 0.44 0.06 -0.10
N GLU A 65 -0.67 0.26 0.61
CA GLU A 65 -1.94 -0.38 0.28
C GLU A 65 -2.71 0.38 -0.81
N GLY A 66 -2.76 1.70 -0.73
CA GLY A 66 -3.53 2.55 -1.62
C GLY A 66 -2.71 3.45 -2.55
N PRO A 67 -3.17 3.68 -3.81
CA PRO A 67 -2.46 4.56 -4.74
C PRO A 67 -2.25 5.99 -4.22
N PHE A 68 -3.19 6.53 -3.42
CA PHE A 68 -3.03 7.88 -2.88
C PHE A 68 -1.89 7.96 -1.88
N ASP A 69 -1.70 6.94 -1.02
CA ASP A 69 -0.61 6.90 -0.06
C ASP A 69 0.75 6.88 -0.75
N SER A 70 0.83 6.23 -1.93
CA SER A 70 2.08 6.16 -2.69
C SER A 70 2.58 7.50 -3.22
N LEU A 71 1.73 8.54 -3.25
CA LEU A 71 2.10 9.88 -3.73
C LEU A 71 2.99 10.64 -2.73
N PHE A 72 3.06 10.20 -1.49
CA PHE A 72 3.77 10.87 -0.40
C PHE A 72 5.11 10.22 -0.04
N LEU A 73 5.50 9.17 -0.75
CA LEU A 73 6.77 8.47 -0.58
C LEU A 73 7.55 8.43 -1.90
N GLU A 74 8.87 8.56 -1.80
CA GLU A 74 9.75 8.37 -2.95
C GLU A 74 9.80 6.89 -3.37
N ASN A 75 9.96 6.63 -4.67
CA ASN A 75 10.09 5.28 -5.22
C ASN A 75 9.06 4.28 -4.67
N CYS A 76 7.78 4.66 -4.73
CA CYS A 76 6.69 3.95 -4.10
C CYS A 76 5.72 3.33 -5.11
N VAL A 77 5.20 2.17 -4.76
CA VAL A 77 4.11 1.47 -5.46
C VAL A 77 2.96 1.19 -4.51
N ALA A 78 1.76 1.00 -5.05
CA ALA A 78 0.62 0.58 -4.26
C ALA A 78 0.05 -0.75 -4.72
N MET A 79 -0.26 -1.63 -3.75
CA MET A 79 -0.99 -2.88 -4.00
C MET A 79 -2.48 -2.57 -4.21
N ALA A 80 -2.97 -2.72 -5.43
CA ALA A 80 -4.38 -2.48 -5.74
C ALA A 80 -5.27 -3.67 -5.33
N GLY A 81 -5.12 -4.17 -4.10
CA GLY A 81 -5.99 -5.18 -3.50
C GLY A 81 -5.51 -6.63 -3.58
N ALA A 82 -4.23 -6.90 -3.86
CA ALA A 82 -3.71 -8.25 -3.97
C ALA A 82 -2.58 -8.55 -2.97
N ASP A 83 -2.58 -9.79 -2.44
CA ASP A 83 -1.42 -10.36 -1.72
C ASP A 83 -0.42 -10.88 -2.77
N LEU A 84 0.54 -10.05 -3.14
CA LEU A 84 1.51 -10.34 -4.19
C LEU A 84 2.83 -10.88 -3.61
N ASP A 85 3.48 -11.76 -4.38
CA ASP A 85 4.87 -12.12 -4.08
C ASP A 85 5.82 -11.04 -4.62
N LEU A 86 6.16 -10.08 -3.75
CA LEU A 86 6.99 -8.93 -4.11
C LEU A 86 8.42 -9.32 -4.53
N ARG A 87 8.89 -10.52 -4.18
CA ARG A 87 10.21 -11.02 -4.57
C ARG A 87 10.33 -11.27 -6.07
N SER A 88 9.19 -11.53 -6.75
CA SER A 88 9.16 -11.77 -8.20
C SER A 88 9.46 -10.54 -9.05
N PHE A 89 9.41 -9.33 -8.47
CA PHE A 89 9.63 -8.08 -9.21
C PHE A 89 11.09 -7.73 -9.45
N GLY A 90 12.03 -8.47 -8.81
CA GLY A 90 13.47 -8.25 -8.98
C GLY A 90 13.96 -6.89 -8.43
N TRP A 91 13.26 -6.35 -7.42
CA TRP A 91 13.72 -5.16 -6.70
C TRP A 91 14.89 -5.53 -5.78
N SER A 92 15.89 -4.65 -5.69
CA SER A 92 17.06 -4.87 -4.84
C SER A 92 16.68 -4.90 -3.35
N ASP A 93 15.72 -4.09 -2.96
CA ASP A 93 15.17 -3.99 -1.61
C ASP A 93 13.74 -3.44 -1.66
N TYR A 94 12.90 -3.85 -0.70
CA TYR A 94 11.56 -3.28 -0.54
C TYR A 94 11.10 -3.28 0.91
N ILE A 95 10.22 -2.32 1.24
CA ILE A 95 9.64 -2.13 2.56
C ILE A 95 8.12 -2.05 2.42
N CYS A 96 7.40 -2.95 3.09
CA CYS A 96 5.94 -2.90 3.14
C CYS A 96 5.47 -1.89 4.19
N VAL A 97 4.54 -1.04 3.80
CA VAL A 97 3.96 0.02 4.65
C VAL A 97 2.45 -0.19 4.70
N TYR A 98 1.98 -0.79 5.76
CA TYR A 98 0.57 -1.04 6.02
C TYR A 98 -0.07 0.10 6.80
N ASP A 99 -1.39 0.21 6.76
CA ASP A 99 -2.14 1.18 7.56
C ASP A 99 -1.86 1.04 9.06
N ASN A 100 -1.90 2.15 9.79
CA ASN A 100 -1.68 2.18 11.24
C ASN A 100 -2.95 1.75 11.99
N GLU A 101 -3.34 0.48 11.82
CA GLU A 101 -4.53 -0.12 12.44
C GLU A 101 -4.16 -1.26 13.41
N PRO A 102 -3.61 -0.98 14.60
CA PRO A 102 -3.14 -2.01 15.54
C PRO A 102 -4.27 -2.91 16.09
N ARG A 103 -5.54 -2.52 15.90
CA ARG A 103 -6.73 -3.31 16.27
C ARG A 103 -7.30 -4.14 15.12
N SER A 104 -6.79 -3.97 13.90
CA SER A 104 -7.19 -4.77 12.74
C SER A 104 -6.45 -6.11 12.74
N ARG A 105 -7.16 -7.21 13.00
CA ARG A 105 -6.58 -8.56 12.90
C ARG A 105 -6.03 -8.86 11.51
N GLU A 106 -6.64 -8.30 10.48
CA GLU A 106 -6.21 -8.47 9.10
C GLU A 106 -4.84 -7.81 8.88
N ILE A 107 -4.69 -6.53 9.24
CA ILE A 107 -3.43 -5.80 9.10
C ILE A 107 -2.33 -6.45 9.94
N VAL A 108 -2.60 -6.81 11.19
CA VAL A 108 -1.63 -7.52 12.04
C VAL A 108 -1.17 -8.83 11.39
N LYS A 109 -2.10 -9.62 10.82
CA LYS A 109 -1.78 -10.87 10.11
C LYS A 109 -0.94 -10.63 8.84
N ARG A 110 -1.23 -9.58 8.07
CA ARG A 110 -0.46 -9.22 6.87
C ARG A 110 0.96 -8.80 7.22
N ILE A 111 1.13 -7.96 8.25
CA ILE A 111 2.46 -7.59 8.78
C ILE A 111 3.23 -8.83 9.21
N ASP A 112 2.61 -9.70 10.01
CA ASP A 112 3.23 -10.92 10.54
C ASP A 112 3.69 -11.85 9.40
N LYS A 113 2.84 -12.07 8.41
CA LYS A 113 3.15 -12.85 7.20
C LYS A 113 4.32 -12.25 6.39
N THR A 114 4.39 -10.92 6.29
CA THR A 114 5.50 -10.24 5.63
C THR A 114 6.82 -10.49 6.36
N ILE A 115 6.81 -10.42 7.70
CA ILE A 115 7.98 -10.69 8.53
C ILE A 115 8.42 -12.16 8.39
N ASP A 116 7.48 -13.11 8.42
CA ASP A 116 7.75 -14.54 8.29
C ASP A 116 8.39 -14.92 6.94
N ARG A 117 8.05 -14.17 5.90
CA ARG A 117 8.66 -14.29 4.56
C ARG A 117 10.02 -13.58 4.43
N GLY A 118 10.53 -13.02 5.53
CA GLY A 118 11.80 -12.29 5.55
C GLY A 118 11.73 -10.86 5.01
N GLY A 119 10.52 -10.33 4.77
CA GLY A 119 10.32 -8.96 4.29
C GLY A 119 10.60 -7.91 5.35
N LYS A 120 10.93 -6.68 4.90
CA LYS A 120 10.96 -5.49 5.74
C LYS A 120 9.57 -4.88 5.84
N VAL A 121 9.24 -4.33 7.01
CA VAL A 121 7.93 -3.74 7.27
C VAL A 121 8.05 -2.55 8.20
N VAL A 122 7.20 -1.55 7.98
CA VAL A 122 7.04 -0.42 8.92
C VAL A 122 6.15 -0.85 10.08
N ILE A 123 6.60 -0.54 11.30
CA ILE A 123 5.79 -0.64 12.51
C ILE A 123 5.69 0.77 13.09
N TRP A 124 4.49 1.31 13.06
CA TRP A 124 4.24 2.69 13.46
C TRP A 124 4.50 2.96 14.94
N PRO A 125 5.04 4.13 15.32
CA PRO A 125 5.16 4.54 16.71
C PRO A 125 3.78 4.64 17.39
N LYS A 126 3.75 4.42 18.70
CA LYS A 126 2.49 4.40 19.48
C LYS A 126 1.81 5.75 19.62
N ASP A 127 2.56 6.82 19.48
CA ASP A 127 2.13 8.22 19.58
C ASP A 127 1.54 8.75 18.26
N ILE A 128 1.64 8.00 17.17
CA ILE A 128 0.99 8.34 15.90
C ILE A 128 -0.47 7.86 15.94
N GLY A 129 -1.38 8.83 15.89
CA GLY A 129 -2.83 8.58 15.90
C GLY A 129 -3.47 8.47 14.51
N GLN A 130 -2.78 8.94 13.46
CA GLN A 130 -3.22 8.92 12.08
C GLN A 130 -3.27 7.49 11.56
N LYS A 131 -4.29 7.19 10.75
CA LYS A 131 -4.56 5.86 10.24
C LYS A 131 -3.62 5.47 9.09
N ASP A 132 -3.41 6.35 8.14
CA ASP A 132 -2.68 6.09 6.89
C ASP A 132 -1.69 7.22 6.57
N ILE A 133 -0.88 7.03 5.54
CA ILE A 133 0.15 7.97 5.10
C ILE A 133 -0.47 9.31 4.69
N ASN A 134 -1.61 9.30 4.00
CA ASN A 134 -2.30 10.52 3.58
C ASN A 134 -2.74 11.36 4.80
N ASP A 135 -3.31 10.72 5.82
CA ASP A 135 -3.69 11.39 7.07
C ASP A 135 -2.47 11.93 7.81
N MET A 136 -1.34 11.18 7.83
CA MET A 136 -0.09 11.62 8.43
C MET A 136 0.47 12.84 7.72
N PHE A 137 0.51 12.83 6.40
CA PHE A 137 0.98 13.97 5.60
C PHE A 137 0.13 15.23 5.85
N ASN A 138 -1.20 15.09 5.85
CA ASN A 138 -2.12 16.19 6.14
C ASN A 138 -1.98 16.74 7.57
N ALA A 139 -1.51 15.92 8.50
CA ALA A 139 -1.16 16.34 9.86
C ALA A 139 0.24 16.98 9.98
N GLY A 140 0.96 17.16 8.85
CA GLY A 140 2.28 17.79 8.81
C GLY A 140 3.44 16.86 9.22
N ILE A 141 3.22 15.54 9.25
CA ILE A 141 4.26 14.57 9.57
C ILE A 141 5.14 14.37 8.33
N ASN A 142 6.46 14.36 8.52
CA ASN A 142 7.39 13.94 7.47
C ASN A 142 7.32 12.42 7.31
N VAL A 143 6.43 11.96 6.42
CA VAL A 143 6.13 10.53 6.24
C VAL A 143 7.33 9.73 5.73
N GLN A 144 8.16 10.30 4.85
CA GLN A 144 9.37 9.62 4.34
C GLN A 144 10.33 9.29 5.50
N SER A 145 10.68 10.29 6.30
CA SER A 145 11.56 10.10 7.47
C SER A 145 10.94 9.17 8.51
N MET A 146 9.62 9.23 8.69
CA MET A 146 8.89 8.37 9.62
C MET A 146 8.97 6.90 9.21
N VAL A 147 8.74 6.60 7.94
CA VAL A 147 8.81 5.25 7.37
C VAL A 147 10.24 4.69 7.46
N GLU A 148 11.26 5.48 7.09
CA GLU A 148 12.66 5.07 7.16
C GLU A 148 13.09 4.73 8.59
N SER A 149 12.72 5.57 9.57
CA SER A 149 13.11 5.40 10.97
C SER A 149 12.41 4.23 11.66
N ASN A 150 11.26 3.79 11.13
CA ASN A 150 10.42 2.75 11.74
C ASN A 150 10.31 1.48 10.89
N SER A 151 11.27 1.25 10.02
CA SER A 151 11.38 0.03 9.22
C SER A 151 12.16 -1.05 9.95
N TYR A 152 11.59 -2.24 10.03
CA TYR A 152 12.14 -3.38 10.77
C TYR A 152 12.10 -4.67 9.96
N GLN A 153 12.96 -5.63 10.29
CA GLN A 153 13.03 -6.96 9.68
C GLN A 153 13.31 -8.04 10.73
N GLY A 154 12.94 -9.28 10.45
CA GLY A 154 13.25 -10.45 11.25
C GLY A 154 12.75 -10.34 12.69
N LEU A 155 13.56 -10.80 13.65
CA LEU A 155 13.20 -10.82 15.08
C LEU A 155 12.87 -9.43 15.63
N LYS A 156 13.60 -8.38 15.18
CA LYS A 156 13.33 -7.01 15.61
C LYS A 156 11.92 -6.57 15.19
N ALA A 157 11.50 -6.90 13.96
CA ALA A 157 10.13 -6.61 13.50
C ALA A 157 9.08 -7.36 14.33
N LYS A 158 9.30 -8.65 14.66
CA LYS A 158 8.39 -9.42 15.53
C LYS A 158 8.22 -8.79 16.91
N VAL A 159 9.32 -8.35 17.52
CA VAL A 159 9.29 -7.67 18.83
C VAL A 159 8.49 -6.37 18.74
N GLN A 160 8.72 -5.55 17.71
CA GLN A 160 8.00 -4.29 17.52
C GLN A 160 6.51 -4.54 17.23
N LEU A 161 6.17 -5.52 16.38
CA LEU A 161 4.79 -5.91 16.09
C LEU A 161 4.05 -6.30 17.38
N ASN A 162 4.68 -7.11 18.25
CA ASN A 162 4.07 -7.50 19.54
C ASN A 162 3.84 -6.33 20.49
N LYS A 163 4.66 -5.28 20.41
CA LYS A 163 4.46 -4.04 21.17
C LYS A 163 3.38 -3.13 20.58
N TRP A 164 3.21 -3.16 19.26
CA TRP A 164 2.30 -2.27 18.53
C TRP A 164 0.87 -2.82 18.46
N LYS A 165 0.68 -4.12 18.18
CA LYS A 165 -0.64 -4.74 18.04
C LYS A 165 -1.47 -4.66 19.31
N ARG A 166 -2.79 -4.54 19.15
CA ARG A 166 -3.79 -4.45 20.23
C ARG A 166 -4.94 -5.46 20.04
N VAL A 167 -4.62 -6.60 19.44
CA VAL A 167 -5.53 -7.74 19.17
C VAL A 167 -4.94 -9.03 19.70
#